data_c32ead0f2daebcbdd353141695dc0613
#
_entry.id   c32ead0f2daebcbdd353141695dc0613
#
_cell.length_a   1.000
_cell.length_b   1.000
_cell.length_c   1.000
_cell.angle_alpha   90.00
_cell.angle_beta   90.00
_cell.angle_gamma   90.00
#
_symmetry.space_group_name_H-M   'P 1'
#
loop_
_entity.id
_entity.type
_entity.pdbx_description
1 polymer ?
#
loop_
_entity_poly.entity_id
_entity_poly.type
_entity_poly.pdbx_seq_one_letter_code
_entity_poly.pdbx_strand_id
1 'polypeptide(L)'
;LYSIINTRIYFGLVRFPIISISIFFICFLLAAFLFPGSEIERLNFKSEMYSLSHNFLSGLGCLETSSGETNTPSAILFNGSLVLVGSTLMLFYWRFKEMFQAIGDSAKSIKFASWSKPVGLVAGVLFAGVGIVPHDLHFAAHVFFANYAFLVLFALCVLHSLTVYHSNFMSNRYALGYMLFCIVLLIYLYIIFLGPQIGPGTFFTERELMLQVISQKSIVLSLILSILIQVYGFHCLFKRIN
;
A
#
# COMPACT_ATOMS: atom_id res chain seq x y z
N LEU A 1 32.84 -8.89 -1.17
CA LEU A 1 31.99 -7.80 -0.63
C LEU A 1 30.96 -7.28 -1.64
N TYR A 2 31.38 -7.02 -2.90
CA TYR A 2 30.50 -6.48 -3.97
C TYR A 2 29.35 -7.45 -4.30
N SER A 3 29.60 -8.76 -4.37
CA SER A 3 28.55 -9.77 -4.64
C SER A 3 27.51 -9.89 -3.52
N ILE A 4 27.92 -9.74 -2.25
CA ILE A 4 27.03 -9.84 -1.08
C ILE A 4 26.15 -8.60 -0.98
N ILE A 5 26.68 -7.40 -1.23
CA ILE A 5 25.93 -6.14 -1.27
C ILE A 5 24.86 -6.23 -2.37
N ASN A 6 25.24 -6.73 -3.54
CA ASN A 6 24.33 -6.92 -4.69
C ASN A 6 23.16 -7.86 -4.36
N THR A 7 23.43 -8.99 -3.65
CA THR A 7 22.39 -9.95 -3.25
C THR A 7 21.38 -9.36 -2.27
N ARG A 8 21.84 -8.58 -1.27
CA ARG A 8 20.94 -7.93 -0.29
C ARG A 8 20.09 -6.84 -0.91
N ILE A 9 20.65 -6.03 -1.79
CA ILE A 9 19.93 -4.98 -2.49
C ILE A 9 18.90 -5.61 -3.44
N TYR A 10 19.29 -6.62 -4.22
CA TYR A 10 18.38 -7.37 -5.09
C TYR A 10 17.22 -8.01 -4.32
N PHE A 11 17.52 -8.63 -3.17
CA PHE A 11 16.47 -9.18 -2.32
C PHE A 11 15.45 -8.12 -1.91
N GLY A 12 15.89 -6.97 -1.39
CA GLY A 12 15.00 -5.91 -0.90
C GLY A 12 14.24 -5.16 -2.00
N LEU A 13 14.81 -5.02 -3.21
CA LEU A 13 14.16 -4.30 -4.31
C LEU A 13 13.36 -5.20 -5.26
N VAL A 14 13.64 -6.51 -5.29
CA VAL A 14 13.01 -7.41 -6.26
C VAL A 14 12.31 -8.58 -5.57
N ARG A 15 13.04 -9.42 -4.83
CA ARG A 15 12.46 -10.67 -4.31
C ARG A 15 11.44 -10.43 -3.21
N PHE A 16 11.80 -9.64 -2.21
CA PHE A 16 10.95 -9.42 -1.04
C PHE A 16 9.62 -8.74 -1.39
N PRO A 17 9.56 -7.68 -2.23
CA PRO A 17 8.28 -7.13 -2.69
C PRO A 17 7.40 -8.14 -3.42
N ILE A 18 7.95 -9.00 -4.28
CA ILE A 18 7.17 -10.06 -4.96
C ILE A 18 6.58 -11.04 -3.95
N ILE A 19 7.41 -11.54 -3.02
CA ILE A 19 6.97 -12.46 -1.96
C ILE A 19 5.87 -11.81 -1.12
N SER A 20 6.07 -10.56 -0.71
CA SER A 20 5.13 -9.80 0.11
C SER A 20 3.79 -9.57 -0.58
N ILE A 21 3.80 -9.18 -1.86
CA ILE A 21 2.58 -9.01 -2.67
C ILE A 21 1.84 -10.35 -2.81
N SER A 22 2.58 -11.44 -3.05
CA SER A 22 1.97 -12.79 -3.16
C SER A 22 1.32 -13.22 -1.85
N ILE A 23 2.01 -13.01 -0.70
CA ILE A 23 1.45 -13.31 0.62
C ILE A 23 0.23 -12.43 0.91
N PHE A 24 0.32 -11.11 0.64
CA PHE A 24 -0.81 -10.19 0.82
C PHE A 24 -2.04 -10.66 0.02
N PHE A 25 -1.86 -11.06 -1.23
CA PHE A 25 -2.96 -11.49 -2.08
C PHE A 25 -3.60 -12.79 -1.59
N ILE A 26 -2.78 -13.77 -1.18
CA ILE A 26 -3.26 -15.02 -0.59
C ILE A 26 -4.01 -14.74 0.73
N CYS A 27 -3.43 -13.94 1.62
CA CYS A 27 -4.06 -13.57 2.88
C CYS A 27 -5.38 -12.80 2.65
N PHE A 28 -5.44 -11.90 1.67
CA PHE A 28 -6.66 -11.19 1.31
C PHE A 28 -7.77 -12.16 0.85
N LEU A 29 -7.45 -13.10 -0.04
CA LEU A 29 -8.43 -14.09 -0.52
C LEU A 29 -8.93 -14.98 0.61
N LEU A 30 -8.04 -15.47 1.46
CA LEU A 30 -8.41 -16.30 2.61
C LEU A 30 -9.21 -15.50 3.64
N ALA A 31 -8.81 -14.25 3.92
CA ALA A 31 -9.55 -13.38 4.83
C ALA A 31 -10.97 -13.09 4.30
N ALA A 32 -11.11 -12.80 3.01
CA ALA A 32 -12.40 -12.58 2.37
C ALA A 32 -13.29 -13.83 2.38
N PHE A 33 -12.70 -15.02 2.23
CA PHE A 33 -13.41 -16.30 2.32
C PHE A 33 -13.87 -16.63 3.74
N LEU A 34 -13.05 -16.29 4.76
CA LEU A 34 -13.35 -16.53 6.17
C LEU A 34 -14.21 -15.44 6.81
N PHE A 35 -14.49 -14.36 6.07
CA PHE A 35 -15.28 -13.25 6.58
C PHE A 35 -16.75 -13.67 6.78
N PRO A 36 -17.32 -13.55 7.99
CA PRO A 36 -18.63 -14.11 8.30
C PRO A 36 -19.82 -13.33 7.72
N GLY A 37 -19.55 -12.20 7.10
CA GLY A 37 -20.58 -11.32 6.55
C GLY A 37 -20.67 -9.97 7.25
N SER A 38 -21.62 -9.15 6.83
CA SER A 38 -21.82 -7.81 7.40
C SER A 38 -23.24 -7.32 7.20
N GLU A 39 -23.67 -6.44 8.08
CA GLU A 39 -24.96 -5.75 8.00
C GLU A 39 -24.74 -4.24 8.10
N ILE A 40 -25.41 -3.49 7.23
CA ILE A 40 -25.43 -2.03 7.24
C ILE A 40 -26.92 -1.63 7.34
N GLU A 41 -27.43 -1.60 8.58
CA GLU A 41 -28.85 -1.37 8.88
C GLU A 41 -29.41 -0.16 8.14
N ARG A 42 -28.66 0.95 8.13
CA ARG A 42 -29.06 2.21 7.48
C ARG A 42 -29.38 2.06 5.99
N LEU A 43 -28.69 1.14 5.30
CA LEU A 43 -28.86 0.88 3.87
C LEU A 43 -29.78 -0.31 3.60
N ASN A 44 -30.29 -0.96 4.65
CA ASN A 44 -30.98 -2.24 4.56
C ASN A 44 -30.16 -3.27 3.74
N PHE A 45 -28.83 -3.22 3.90
CA PHE A 45 -27.90 -4.10 3.23
C PHE A 45 -27.41 -5.18 4.19
N LYS A 46 -27.51 -6.44 3.77
CA LYS A 46 -26.99 -7.59 4.49
C LYS A 46 -26.27 -8.53 3.52
N SER A 47 -25.15 -9.05 3.92
CA SER A 47 -24.39 -10.04 3.17
C SER A 47 -23.83 -11.12 4.11
N GLU A 48 -23.91 -12.38 3.70
CA GLU A 48 -23.35 -13.52 4.43
C GLU A 48 -21.87 -13.77 4.11
N MET A 49 -21.27 -12.93 3.28
CA MET A 49 -19.87 -12.99 2.89
C MET A 49 -19.29 -11.60 2.63
N TYR A 50 -17.99 -11.51 2.42
CA TYR A 50 -17.34 -10.25 2.07
C TYR A 50 -17.87 -9.67 0.75
N SER A 51 -18.43 -8.47 0.81
CA SER A 51 -18.93 -7.74 -0.35
C SER A 51 -17.85 -6.83 -0.93
N LEU A 52 -17.52 -7.02 -2.21
CA LEU A 52 -16.55 -6.17 -2.90
C LEU A 52 -17.03 -4.72 -3.08
N SER A 53 -18.32 -4.48 -3.08
CA SER A 53 -18.94 -3.15 -3.30
C SER A 53 -19.31 -2.41 -2.02
N HIS A 54 -19.54 -3.11 -0.91
CA HIS A 54 -20.06 -2.50 0.32
C HIS A 54 -19.12 -2.63 1.53
N ASN A 55 -18.18 -3.59 1.52
CA ASN A 55 -17.23 -3.73 2.61
C ASN A 55 -15.87 -3.08 2.25
N PHE A 56 -15.36 -2.23 3.13
CA PHE A 56 -13.97 -1.76 3.05
C PHE A 56 -12.98 -2.93 3.17
N LEU A 57 -11.80 -2.80 2.56
CA LEU A 57 -10.71 -3.77 2.79
C LEU A 57 -10.36 -3.88 4.27
N SER A 58 -10.35 -2.75 4.97
CA SER A 58 -10.08 -2.71 6.41
C SER A 58 -11.13 -3.44 7.26
N GLY A 59 -12.34 -3.65 6.73
CA GLY A 59 -13.36 -4.48 7.37
C GLY A 59 -12.91 -5.92 7.60
N LEU A 60 -12.07 -6.46 6.71
CA LEU A 60 -11.45 -7.78 6.91
C LEU A 60 -10.55 -7.83 8.14
N GLY A 61 -10.02 -6.69 8.57
CA GLY A 61 -9.15 -6.55 9.73
C GLY A 61 -9.85 -6.30 11.06
N CYS A 62 -11.19 -6.16 11.07
CA CYS A 62 -11.96 -6.03 12.31
C CYS A 62 -12.00 -7.36 13.07
N LEU A 63 -11.97 -7.31 14.38
CA LEU A 63 -12.13 -8.49 15.23
C LEU A 63 -13.60 -8.93 15.32
N GLU A 64 -14.52 -7.95 15.19
CA GLU A 64 -15.96 -8.14 15.16
C GLU A 64 -16.55 -7.40 13.96
N THR A 65 -17.50 -8.03 13.27
CA THR A 65 -18.18 -7.42 12.12
C THR A 65 -19.30 -6.48 12.57
N SER A 66 -19.85 -5.69 11.65
CA SER A 66 -21.02 -4.83 11.92
C SER A 66 -22.30 -5.60 12.30
N SER A 67 -22.35 -6.91 12.04
CA SER A 67 -23.42 -7.80 12.50
C SER A 67 -23.19 -8.41 13.90
N GLY A 68 -22.08 -8.07 14.57
CA GLY A 68 -21.72 -8.60 15.90
C GLY A 68 -21.05 -9.99 15.85
N GLU A 69 -20.68 -10.48 14.68
CA GLU A 69 -20.04 -11.78 14.55
C GLU A 69 -18.53 -11.70 14.69
N THR A 70 -17.92 -12.70 15.36
CA THR A 70 -16.47 -12.79 15.54
C THR A 70 -15.76 -13.03 14.20
N ASN A 71 -14.79 -12.16 13.87
CA ASN A 71 -14.03 -12.19 12.61
C ASN A 71 -12.52 -12.39 12.82
N THR A 72 -12.10 -12.93 13.95
CA THR A 72 -10.68 -13.08 14.33
C THR A 72 -9.81 -13.77 13.27
N PRO A 73 -10.21 -14.88 12.60
CA PRO A 73 -9.38 -15.53 11.59
C PRO A 73 -9.07 -14.61 10.39
N SER A 74 -10.07 -13.92 9.85
CA SER A 74 -9.91 -12.95 8.77
C SER A 74 -9.00 -11.80 9.22
N ALA A 75 -9.25 -11.25 10.42
CA ALA A 75 -8.50 -10.15 10.99
C ALA A 75 -6.99 -10.45 11.13
N ILE A 76 -6.63 -11.62 11.64
CA ILE A 76 -5.22 -12.03 11.78
C ILE A 76 -4.53 -12.07 10.42
N LEU A 77 -5.16 -12.70 9.43
CA LEU A 77 -4.60 -12.82 8.07
C LEU A 77 -4.43 -11.44 7.41
N PHE A 78 -5.48 -10.64 7.41
CA PHE A 78 -5.46 -9.35 6.75
C PHE A 78 -4.52 -8.36 7.44
N ASN A 79 -4.63 -8.19 8.75
CA ASN A 79 -3.79 -7.27 9.53
C ASN A 79 -2.31 -7.68 9.50
N GLY A 80 -2.00 -8.96 9.63
CA GLY A 80 -0.64 -9.47 9.49
C GLY A 80 -0.05 -9.17 8.12
N SER A 81 -0.86 -9.28 7.05
CA SER A 81 -0.42 -8.95 5.70
C SER A 81 -0.15 -7.45 5.51
N LEU A 82 -0.90 -6.55 6.17
CA LEU A 82 -0.63 -5.10 6.16
C LEU A 82 0.67 -4.74 6.89
N VAL A 83 0.97 -5.39 8.01
CA VAL A 83 2.26 -5.24 8.71
C VAL A 83 3.41 -5.69 7.79
N LEU A 84 3.24 -6.77 7.04
CA LEU A 84 4.21 -7.22 6.05
C LEU A 84 4.39 -6.19 4.91
N VAL A 85 3.30 -5.60 4.41
CA VAL A 85 3.36 -4.52 3.39
C VAL A 85 4.14 -3.32 3.92
N GLY A 86 3.86 -2.86 5.15
CA GLY A 86 4.61 -1.78 5.80
C GLY A 86 6.10 -2.09 5.92
N SER A 87 6.45 -3.30 6.38
CA SER A 87 7.82 -3.78 6.47
C SER A 87 8.52 -3.82 5.11
N THR A 88 7.76 -4.18 4.06
CA THR A 88 8.25 -4.21 2.68
C THR A 88 8.60 -2.82 2.18
N LEU A 89 7.76 -1.82 2.42
CA LEU A 89 8.06 -0.43 2.07
C LEU A 89 9.32 0.07 2.77
N MET A 90 9.47 -0.21 4.09
CA MET A 90 10.66 0.17 4.85
C MET A 90 11.93 -0.43 4.24
N LEU A 91 11.94 -1.74 3.99
CA LEU A 91 13.10 -2.43 3.42
C LEU A 91 13.39 -1.96 1.99
N PHE A 92 12.35 -1.81 1.16
CA PHE A 92 12.48 -1.37 -0.23
C PHE A 92 13.17 -0.01 -0.31
N TYR A 93 12.70 1.01 0.42
CA TYR A 93 13.27 2.36 0.36
C TYR A 93 14.62 2.49 1.07
N TRP A 94 14.90 1.60 2.01
CA TRP A 94 16.26 1.47 2.55
C TRP A 94 17.22 1.02 1.45
N ARG A 95 16.89 -0.06 0.72
CA ARG A 95 17.71 -0.60 -0.37
C ARG A 95 17.70 0.27 -1.62
N PHE A 96 16.63 1.00 -1.85
CA PHE A 96 16.50 1.96 -2.94
C PHE A 96 17.63 2.98 -2.94
N LYS A 97 17.85 3.64 -1.79
CA LYS A 97 18.97 4.57 -1.64
C LYS A 97 20.33 3.87 -1.88
N GLU A 98 20.52 2.71 -1.24
CA GLU A 98 21.79 1.96 -1.37
C GLU A 98 22.10 1.58 -2.83
N MET A 99 21.08 1.23 -3.61
CA MET A 99 21.23 0.90 -5.04
C MET A 99 21.82 2.06 -5.82
N PHE A 100 21.21 3.24 -5.77
CA PHE A 100 21.65 4.40 -6.55
C PHE A 100 23.03 4.91 -6.11
N GLN A 101 23.37 4.76 -4.84
CA GLN A 101 24.73 5.05 -4.34
C GLN A 101 25.76 4.02 -4.83
N ALA A 102 25.42 2.74 -4.79
CA ALA A 102 26.36 1.66 -5.18
C ALA A 102 26.72 1.68 -6.68
N ILE A 103 25.77 2.07 -7.55
CA ILE A 103 26.02 2.19 -9.00
C ILE A 103 26.65 3.54 -9.39
N GLY A 104 26.84 4.46 -8.46
CA GLY A 104 27.39 5.79 -8.75
C GLY A 104 26.53 6.60 -9.70
N ASP A 105 25.21 6.59 -9.50
CA ASP A 105 24.26 7.29 -10.36
C ASP A 105 24.40 8.83 -10.27
N SER A 106 23.62 9.58 -11.03
CA SER A 106 23.68 11.05 -11.04
C SER A 106 23.48 11.62 -9.62
N ALA A 107 24.13 12.75 -9.34
CA ALA A 107 24.01 13.43 -8.04
C ALA A 107 22.56 13.77 -7.67
N LYS A 108 21.71 14.10 -8.68
CA LYS A 108 20.28 14.37 -8.49
C LYS A 108 19.51 13.10 -8.11
N SER A 109 19.75 11.99 -8.82
CA SER A 109 19.14 10.68 -8.51
C SER A 109 19.48 10.23 -7.09
N ILE A 110 20.76 10.26 -6.70
CA ILE A 110 21.22 9.92 -5.35
C ILE A 110 20.60 10.84 -4.29
N LYS A 111 20.46 12.13 -4.57
CA LYS A 111 19.81 13.10 -3.65
C LYS A 111 18.34 12.74 -3.39
N PHE A 112 17.54 12.52 -4.45
CA PHE A 112 16.14 12.15 -4.32
C PHE A 112 15.96 10.77 -3.68
N ALA A 113 16.80 9.78 -4.03
CA ALA A 113 16.81 8.48 -3.37
C ALA A 113 17.13 8.59 -1.87
N SER A 114 18.01 9.53 -1.49
CA SER A 114 18.32 9.80 -0.08
C SER A 114 17.14 10.37 0.69
N TRP A 115 16.34 11.24 0.06
CA TRP A 115 15.10 11.76 0.66
C TRP A 115 13.98 10.70 0.68
N SER A 116 13.92 9.80 -0.32
CA SER A 116 12.95 8.71 -0.34
C SER A 116 13.10 7.76 0.84
N LYS A 117 14.32 7.57 1.37
CA LYS A 117 14.56 6.63 2.48
C LYS A 117 13.75 6.99 3.74
N PRO A 118 13.90 8.17 4.38
CA PRO A 118 13.12 8.50 5.59
C PRO A 118 11.61 8.53 5.31
N VAL A 119 11.18 9.06 4.16
CA VAL A 119 9.76 9.11 3.79
C VAL A 119 9.20 7.68 3.63
N GLY A 120 9.96 6.77 3.02
CA GLY A 120 9.57 5.36 2.89
C GLY A 120 9.50 4.61 4.22
N LEU A 121 10.38 4.95 5.18
CA LEU A 121 10.29 4.41 6.55
C LEU A 121 9.01 4.87 7.23
N VAL A 122 8.67 6.16 7.14
CA VAL A 122 7.42 6.71 7.71
C VAL A 122 6.20 6.09 7.05
N ALA A 123 6.17 5.99 5.71
CA ALA A 123 5.09 5.32 4.99
C ALA A 123 4.90 3.87 5.47
N GLY A 124 6.01 3.13 5.63
CA GLY A 124 5.97 1.74 6.10
C GLY A 124 5.42 1.61 7.52
N VAL A 125 5.80 2.50 8.44
CA VAL A 125 5.25 2.54 9.81
C VAL A 125 3.75 2.84 9.79
N LEU A 126 3.31 3.80 8.96
CA LEU A 126 1.88 4.13 8.84
C LEU A 126 1.06 2.97 8.28
N PHE A 127 1.53 2.28 7.23
CA PHE A 127 0.86 1.09 6.70
C PHE A 127 0.83 -0.07 7.70
N ALA A 128 1.91 -0.30 8.44
CA ALA A 128 1.91 -1.29 9.53
C ALA A 128 0.92 -0.91 10.63
N GLY A 129 0.80 0.39 10.95
CA GLY A 129 -0.14 0.93 11.92
C GLY A 129 -1.61 0.64 11.55
N VAL A 130 -1.96 0.66 10.26
CA VAL A 130 -3.31 0.26 9.79
C VAL A 130 -3.63 -1.18 10.20
N GLY A 131 -2.65 -2.09 10.08
CA GLY A 131 -2.83 -3.50 10.47
C GLY A 131 -2.76 -3.73 11.99
N ILE A 132 -2.03 -2.89 12.73
CA ILE A 132 -1.91 -3.03 14.21
C ILE A 132 -3.13 -2.48 14.92
N VAL A 133 -3.83 -1.49 14.34
CA VAL A 133 -4.97 -0.81 14.95
C VAL A 133 -6.24 -1.09 14.13
N PRO A 134 -6.98 -2.18 14.38
CA PRO A 134 -8.27 -2.45 13.77
C PRO A 134 -9.27 -1.29 14.00
N HIS A 135 -10.13 -1.01 13.01
CA HIS A 135 -11.01 0.15 13.10
C HIS A 135 -12.16 -0.04 14.10
N ASP A 136 -12.56 -1.26 14.40
CA ASP A 136 -13.54 -1.61 15.43
C ASP A 136 -13.00 -1.37 16.85
N LEU A 137 -11.68 -1.50 17.07
CA LEU A 137 -11.05 -1.20 18.35
C LEU A 137 -10.80 0.31 18.55
N HIS A 138 -10.32 1.00 17.52
CA HIS A 138 -10.04 2.44 17.61
C HIS A 138 -10.16 3.13 16.25
N PHE A 139 -11.39 3.51 15.89
CA PHE A 139 -11.70 4.09 14.58
C PHE A 139 -10.84 5.30 14.20
N ALA A 140 -10.75 6.29 15.09
CA ALA A 140 -9.99 7.53 14.80
C ALA A 140 -8.50 7.27 14.54
N ALA A 141 -7.86 6.39 15.31
CA ALA A 141 -6.46 6.04 15.09
C ALA A 141 -6.27 5.23 13.79
N HIS A 142 -7.18 4.30 13.49
CA HIS A 142 -7.15 3.56 12.24
C HIS A 142 -7.23 4.50 11.03
N VAL A 143 -8.20 5.41 11.02
CA VAL A 143 -8.38 6.41 9.95
C VAL A 143 -7.17 7.33 9.85
N PHE A 144 -6.58 7.73 10.97
CA PHE A 144 -5.32 8.49 10.97
C PHE A 144 -4.22 7.72 10.25
N PHE A 145 -3.93 6.47 10.64
CA PHE A 145 -2.90 5.66 9.99
C PHE A 145 -3.17 5.49 8.50
N ALA A 146 -4.42 5.15 8.12
CA ALA A 146 -4.79 4.93 6.73
C ALA A 146 -4.64 6.19 5.86
N ASN A 147 -5.20 7.32 6.28
CA ASN A 147 -5.18 8.55 5.52
C ASN A 147 -3.76 9.09 5.34
N TYR A 148 -2.99 9.12 6.43
CA TYR A 148 -1.61 9.60 6.38
C TYR A 148 -0.65 8.62 5.70
N ALA A 149 -0.93 7.30 5.70
CA ALA A 149 -0.18 6.34 4.90
C ALA A 149 -0.24 6.69 3.41
N PHE A 150 -1.43 6.96 2.88
CA PHE A 150 -1.60 7.36 1.48
C PHE A 150 -1.05 8.75 1.18
N LEU A 151 -1.17 9.71 2.10
CA LEU A 151 -0.59 11.05 1.94
C LEU A 151 0.94 11.00 1.85
N VAL A 152 1.58 10.28 2.76
CA VAL A 152 3.05 10.09 2.76
C VAL A 152 3.49 9.27 1.55
N LEU A 153 2.70 8.27 1.14
CA LEU A 153 2.94 7.49 -0.08
C LEU A 153 2.95 8.40 -1.32
N PHE A 154 2.08 9.41 -1.41
CA PHE A 154 2.09 10.37 -2.51
C PHE A 154 3.43 11.10 -2.60
N ALA A 155 3.90 11.68 -1.49
CA ALA A 155 5.21 12.33 -1.45
C ALA A 155 6.35 11.37 -1.83
N LEU A 156 6.26 10.13 -1.36
CA LEU A 156 7.22 9.07 -1.67
C LEU A 156 7.25 8.73 -3.16
N CYS A 157 6.09 8.62 -3.80
CA CYS A 157 5.98 8.32 -5.24
C CYS A 157 6.55 9.46 -6.10
N VAL A 158 6.36 10.71 -5.71
CA VAL A 158 6.98 11.87 -6.36
C VAL A 158 8.51 11.79 -6.26
N LEU A 159 9.05 11.54 -5.07
CA LEU A 159 10.50 11.40 -4.85
C LEU A 159 11.09 10.22 -5.64
N HIS A 160 10.38 9.09 -5.67
CA HIS A 160 10.78 7.92 -6.46
C HIS A 160 10.80 8.25 -7.97
N SER A 161 9.74 8.88 -8.48
CA SER A 161 9.67 9.29 -9.88
C SER A 161 10.81 10.23 -10.26
N LEU A 162 11.12 11.22 -9.40
CA LEU A 162 12.23 12.13 -9.61
C LEU A 162 13.58 11.41 -9.56
N THR A 163 13.74 10.41 -8.68
CA THR A 163 14.95 9.58 -8.61
C THR A 163 15.19 8.87 -9.94
N VAL A 164 14.16 8.16 -10.43
CA VAL A 164 14.25 7.39 -11.68
C VAL A 164 14.40 8.31 -12.90
N TYR A 165 13.68 9.43 -12.94
CA TYR A 165 13.76 10.43 -14.03
C TYR A 165 15.17 11.00 -14.19
N HIS A 166 15.89 11.23 -13.10
CA HIS A 166 17.26 11.73 -13.11
C HIS A 166 18.33 10.64 -13.15
N SER A 167 17.94 9.37 -13.20
CA SER A 167 18.89 8.25 -13.26
C SER A 167 19.51 8.12 -14.64
N ASN A 168 20.84 7.90 -14.66
CA ASN A 168 21.58 7.54 -15.88
C ASN A 168 21.41 6.05 -16.26
N PHE A 169 20.90 5.24 -15.34
CA PHE A 169 20.84 3.77 -15.48
C PHE A 169 19.42 3.23 -15.63
N MET A 170 18.41 3.88 -15.06
CA MET A 170 17.02 3.44 -15.21
C MET A 170 16.32 4.17 -16.37
N SER A 171 15.44 3.46 -17.06
CA SER A 171 14.64 4.07 -18.15
C SER A 171 13.51 4.94 -17.57
N ASN A 172 13.31 6.12 -18.16
CA ASN A 172 12.25 7.08 -17.76
C ASN A 172 10.83 6.52 -17.87
N ARG A 173 10.60 5.43 -18.64
CA ARG A 173 9.29 4.74 -18.64
C ARG A 173 8.86 4.23 -17.26
N TYR A 174 9.81 3.90 -16.37
CA TYR A 174 9.50 3.51 -15.01
C TYR A 174 9.11 4.73 -14.15
N ALA A 175 9.74 5.88 -14.36
CA ALA A 175 9.29 7.14 -13.75
C ALA A 175 7.86 7.48 -14.18
N LEU A 176 7.55 7.39 -15.48
CA LEU A 176 6.21 7.63 -16.01
C LEU A 176 5.16 6.72 -15.38
N GLY A 177 5.45 5.41 -15.23
CA GLY A 177 4.54 4.47 -14.58
C GLY A 177 4.17 4.87 -13.16
N TYR A 178 5.15 5.35 -12.39
CA TYR A 178 4.90 5.84 -11.02
C TYR A 178 4.22 7.21 -10.98
N MET A 179 4.48 8.08 -11.96
CA MET A 179 3.77 9.36 -12.11
C MET A 179 2.28 9.15 -12.43
N LEU A 180 1.94 8.18 -13.27
CA LEU A 180 0.54 7.82 -13.53
C LEU A 180 -0.14 7.32 -12.25
N PHE A 181 0.55 6.50 -11.44
CA PHE A 181 0.05 6.12 -10.12
C PHE A 181 -0.15 7.33 -9.20
N CYS A 182 0.76 8.32 -9.21
CA CYS A 182 0.59 9.56 -8.44
C CYS A 182 -0.73 10.28 -8.79
N ILE A 183 -1.16 10.29 -10.06
CA ILE A 183 -2.42 10.91 -10.47
C ILE A 183 -3.61 10.15 -9.86
N VAL A 184 -3.61 8.83 -9.94
CA VAL A 184 -4.66 7.99 -9.34
C VAL A 184 -4.69 8.18 -7.82
N LEU A 185 -3.52 8.25 -7.19
CA LEU A 185 -3.40 8.48 -5.75
C LEU A 185 -3.89 9.87 -5.35
N LEU A 186 -3.65 10.91 -6.16
CA LEU A 186 -4.16 12.26 -5.91
C LEU A 186 -5.71 12.28 -5.93
N ILE A 187 -6.32 11.58 -6.89
CA ILE A 187 -7.79 11.44 -6.95
C ILE A 187 -8.30 10.72 -5.69
N TYR A 188 -7.62 9.65 -5.28
CA TYR A 188 -7.99 8.94 -4.06
C TYR A 188 -7.84 9.81 -2.80
N LEU A 189 -6.77 10.58 -2.67
CA LEU A 189 -6.59 11.54 -1.58
C LEU A 189 -7.72 12.60 -1.56
N TYR A 190 -8.14 13.09 -2.72
CA TYR A 190 -9.30 13.98 -2.81
C TYR A 190 -10.56 13.31 -2.24
N ILE A 191 -10.82 12.03 -2.60
CA ILE A 191 -11.99 11.29 -2.13
C ILE A 191 -11.96 11.09 -0.60
N ILE A 192 -10.83 10.72 -0.02
CA ILE A 192 -10.76 10.43 1.42
C ILE A 192 -10.72 11.68 2.31
N PHE A 193 -10.17 12.80 1.83
CA PHE A 193 -10.07 14.03 2.62
C PHE A 193 -11.23 15.00 2.38
N LEU A 194 -11.79 15.06 1.18
CA LEU A 194 -12.78 16.05 0.77
C LEU A 194 -14.10 15.42 0.30
N GLY A 195 -14.14 14.11 0.15
CA GLY A 195 -15.34 13.36 -0.23
C GLY A 195 -16.25 13.01 0.97
N PRO A 196 -17.28 12.20 0.72
CA PRO A 196 -18.22 11.75 1.76
C PRO A 196 -17.48 11.04 2.90
N GLN A 197 -17.80 11.40 4.13
CA GLN A 197 -17.20 10.76 5.31
C GLN A 197 -18.06 9.55 5.71
N ILE A 198 -17.44 8.37 5.74
CA ILE A 198 -18.09 7.11 6.13
C ILE A 198 -17.51 6.67 7.48
N GLY A 199 -18.36 6.60 8.50
CA GLY A 199 -17.93 6.18 9.83
C GLY A 199 -19.03 6.25 10.87
N PRO A 200 -18.73 5.93 12.12
CA PRO A 200 -19.70 5.99 13.22
C PRO A 200 -20.32 7.39 13.33
N GLY A 201 -21.66 7.44 13.39
CA GLY A 201 -22.41 8.69 13.53
C GLY A 201 -22.55 9.55 12.26
N THR A 202 -21.94 9.17 11.13
CA THR A 202 -22.09 9.90 9.86
C THR A 202 -23.31 9.44 9.08
N PHE A 203 -23.91 10.36 8.31
CA PHE A 203 -24.98 10.04 7.36
C PHE A 203 -24.35 9.90 5.96
N PHE A 204 -24.64 8.80 5.29
CA PHE A 204 -24.17 8.53 3.94
C PHE A 204 -25.20 7.73 3.15
N THR A 205 -25.17 7.89 1.85
CA THR A 205 -25.96 7.12 0.88
C THR A 205 -25.19 5.87 0.43
N GLU A 206 -25.88 4.91 -0.17
CA GLU A 206 -25.25 3.71 -0.75
C GLU A 206 -24.18 4.08 -1.82
N ARG A 207 -24.46 5.10 -2.64
CA ARG A 207 -23.51 5.57 -3.67
C ARG A 207 -22.24 6.14 -3.05
N GLU A 208 -22.34 6.87 -1.96
CA GLU A 208 -21.19 7.42 -1.23
C GLU A 208 -20.35 6.33 -0.59
N LEU A 209 -21.00 5.33 0.01
CA LEU A 209 -20.30 4.14 0.52
C LEU A 209 -19.57 3.42 -0.60
N MET A 210 -20.26 3.11 -1.70
CA MET A 210 -19.65 2.42 -2.85
C MET A 210 -18.49 3.22 -3.45
N LEU A 211 -18.60 4.55 -3.53
CA LEU A 211 -17.50 5.41 -3.99
C LEU A 211 -16.25 5.22 -3.13
N GLN A 212 -16.37 5.28 -1.80
CA GLN A 212 -15.27 5.11 -0.87
C GLN A 212 -14.67 3.69 -0.95
N VAL A 213 -15.53 2.67 -0.93
CA VAL A 213 -15.17 1.26 -0.93
C VAL A 213 -14.46 0.85 -2.22
N ILE A 214 -15.00 1.25 -3.37
CA ILE A 214 -14.42 0.90 -4.68
C ILE A 214 -13.13 1.68 -4.92
N SER A 215 -13.08 2.97 -4.56
CA SER A 215 -11.86 3.76 -4.69
C SER A 215 -10.72 3.22 -3.83
N GLN A 216 -11.00 2.73 -2.61
CA GLN A 216 -10.00 2.08 -1.75
C GLN A 216 -9.42 0.81 -2.41
N LYS A 217 -10.24 -0.03 -3.01
CA LYS A 217 -9.77 -1.23 -3.72
C LYS A 217 -8.98 -0.88 -4.98
N SER A 218 -9.45 0.11 -5.72
CA SER A 218 -8.81 0.59 -6.94
C SER A 218 -7.42 1.14 -6.66
N ILE A 219 -7.25 1.93 -5.59
CA ILE A 219 -5.93 2.47 -5.24
C ILE A 219 -4.97 1.37 -4.76
N VAL A 220 -5.45 0.38 -4.00
CA VAL A 220 -4.61 -0.76 -3.57
C VAL A 220 -4.16 -1.59 -4.77
N LEU A 221 -5.06 -1.89 -5.72
CA LEU A 221 -4.70 -2.58 -6.95
C LEU A 221 -3.70 -1.78 -7.78
N SER A 222 -3.93 -0.48 -7.94
CA SER A 222 -3.01 0.43 -8.66
C SER A 222 -1.64 0.49 -7.99
N LEU A 223 -1.57 0.48 -6.67
CA LEU A 223 -0.31 0.43 -5.91
C LEU A 223 0.45 -0.87 -6.20
N ILE A 224 -0.23 -2.02 -6.13
CA ILE A 224 0.38 -3.33 -6.43
C ILE A 224 0.96 -3.34 -7.85
N LEU A 225 0.18 -2.91 -8.84
CA LEU A 225 0.64 -2.86 -10.23
C LEU A 225 1.84 -1.91 -10.41
N SER A 226 1.82 -0.75 -9.77
CA SER A 226 2.92 0.21 -9.84
C SER A 226 4.21 -0.34 -9.20
N ILE A 227 4.10 -1.02 -8.06
CA ILE A 227 5.26 -1.67 -7.41
C ILE A 227 5.83 -2.77 -8.31
N LEU A 228 4.98 -3.61 -8.93
CA LEU A 228 5.45 -4.66 -9.85
C LEU A 228 6.21 -4.10 -11.06
N ILE A 229 5.76 -2.95 -11.61
CA ILE A 229 6.48 -2.23 -12.66
C ILE A 229 7.87 -1.79 -12.19
N GLN A 230 7.98 -1.23 -10.97
CA GLN A 230 9.28 -0.83 -10.41
C GLN A 230 10.19 -2.03 -10.15
N VAL A 231 9.66 -3.09 -9.56
CA VAL A 231 10.37 -4.36 -9.33
C VAL A 231 10.93 -4.93 -10.63
N TYR A 232 10.14 -4.92 -11.70
CA TYR A 232 10.60 -5.33 -13.02
C TYR A 232 11.71 -4.41 -13.55
N GLY A 233 11.58 -3.11 -13.35
CA GLY A 233 12.63 -2.13 -13.72
C GLY A 233 13.95 -2.41 -13.00
N PHE A 234 13.92 -2.67 -11.70
CA PHE A 234 15.11 -3.05 -10.94
C PHE A 234 15.67 -4.40 -11.39
N HIS A 235 14.82 -5.39 -11.64
CA HIS A 235 15.27 -6.67 -12.17
C HIS A 235 16.06 -6.53 -13.49
N CYS A 236 15.53 -5.73 -14.42
CA CYS A 236 16.21 -5.41 -15.69
C CYS A 236 17.54 -4.66 -15.46
N LEU A 237 17.56 -3.71 -14.51
CA LEU A 237 18.77 -2.98 -14.16
C LEU A 237 19.85 -3.95 -13.64
N PHE A 238 19.51 -4.82 -12.70
CA PHE A 238 20.44 -5.82 -12.16
C PHE A 238 21.01 -6.75 -13.24
N LYS A 239 20.18 -7.18 -14.20
CA LYS A 239 20.65 -8.01 -15.32
C LYS A 239 21.64 -7.29 -16.24
N ARG A 240 21.59 -5.95 -16.31
CA ARG A 240 22.47 -5.16 -17.18
C ARG A 240 23.80 -4.81 -16.52
N ILE A 241 23.82 -4.72 -15.18
CA ILE A 241 25.04 -4.34 -14.44
C ILE A 241 25.85 -5.53 -13.91
N ASN A 242 25.30 -6.75 -13.95
CA ASN A 242 25.97 -8.00 -13.63
C ASN A 242 26.30 -8.78 -14.91
#